data_c6ad4b1225f4bac6cfe05a495dfff6df
#
_entry.id   c6ad4b1225f4bac6cfe05a495dfff6df
#
_cell.length_a   1.000
_cell.length_b   1.000
_cell.length_c   1.000
_cell.angle_alpha   90.00
_cell.angle_beta   90.00
_cell.angle_gamma   90.00
#
_symmetry.space_group_name_H-M   'P 1'
#
loop_
_entity.id
_entity.type
_entity.pdbx_description
1 polymer ?
#
loop_
_entity_poly.entity_id
_entity_poly.type
_entity_poly.pdbx_seq_one_letter_code
_entity_poly.pdbx_strand_id
1 'polypeptide(L)'
;MDLFYNGNVFTGDSFVEAFVVDGNHFVTTGSSEELLQQYPSATKHDLNNKFVCAGFNDSHMHVLNDGYALETIQLADHTSSLKEMKEYIAEEVENRQIKEGQWIRARGWNHDFFTDVNRFPTRYDLDEISQTNPICIVRACGHACVVNSKALEMIGVDKNTKQVDGGRFDVDENGEPLGIFRENALDLVYAKLPQPTREELKQMLILAMKQLNSFGVTSAQTDDFVVFHGLDYHEIIQAYEELKEEGKMTVRINQQNHFTNLNSLKEFVEEGHYTGLGDEFFRFGPLKMLGDGSLGARTAFMSAPYADDPSTCGIPVYSQETFDEMIGYAHSHNMQVAIHSIGDGILDRIMNAIEKAQNENPRVDARHGIIHCQITRPDQLDRMAKLNLHCYAQTIFLDYDIKIVEDRVGKEKAASSYNFKTLMKKGVHVSNGSDCPVELPNVLGGMQCA
;
A
#
# COMPACT_ATOMS: atom_id res chain seq x y z
N MET A 1 10.25 -20.35 29.36
CA MET A 1 10.88 -20.94 28.15
C MET A 1 9.95 -21.93 27.52
N ASP A 2 9.82 -21.90 26.21
CA ASP A 2 9.02 -22.81 25.41
C ASP A 2 9.93 -23.58 24.45
N LEU A 3 9.80 -24.90 24.40
CA LEU A 3 10.53 -25.77 23.51
C LEU A 3 9.58 -26.31 22.45
N PHE A 4 9.81 -25.95 21.20
CA PHE A 4 9.15 -26.48 20.03
C PHE A 4 10.01 -27.57 19.42
N TYR A 5 9.47 -28.79 19.27
CA TYR A 5 10.23 -29.97 18.84
C TYR A 5 9.45 -30.81 17.82
N ASN A 6 10.12 -31.77 17.20
CA ASN A 6 9.54 -32.62 16.15
C ASN A 6 8.96 -31.81 14.98
N GLY A 7 9.76 -30.87 14.47
CA GLY A 7 9.38 -30.00 13.37
C GLY A 7 10.30 -30.15 12.15
N ASN A 8 9.90 -29.49 11.07
CA ASN A 8 10.75 -29.22 9.90
C ASN A 8 10.98 -27.71 9.83
N VAL A 9 11.94 -27.23 10.64
CA VAL A 9 12.14 -25.81 10.93
C VAL A 9 13.23 -25.24 10.02
N PHE A 10 12.84 -24.30 9.14
CA PHE A 10 13.77 -23.59 8.27
C PHE A 10 14.32 -22.35 8.98
N THR A 11 15.63 -22.28 9.15
CA THR A 11 16.32 -21.19 9.87
C THR A 11 16.79 -20.04 8.96
N GLY A 12 16.52 -20.12 7.66
CA GLY A 12 17.06 -19.23 6.64
C GLY A 12 18.14 -19.89 5.76
N ASP A 13 19.01 -20.70 6.37
CA ASP A 13 20.12 -21.38 5.69
C ASP A 13 19.98 -22.90 5.69
N SER A 14 19.37 -23.46 6.73
CA SER A 14 19.32 -24.90 6.98
C SER A 14 18.01 -25.31 7.62
N PHE A 15 17.83 -26.63 7.76
CA PHE A 15 16.71 -27.21 8.48
C PHE A 15 17.19 -27.80 9.80
N VAL A 16 16.39 -27.57 10.86
CA VAL A 16 16.54 -28.17 12.17
C VAL A 16 15.21 -28.77 12.62
N GLU A 17 15.21 -29.57 13.71
CA GLU A 17 13.99 -30.24 14.19
C GLU A 17 13.31 -29.50 15.34
N ALA A 18 14.05 -28.62 16.02
CA ALA A 18 13.56 -27.99 17.25
C ALA A 18 14.19 -26.60 17.47
N PHE A 19 13.50 -25.79 18.27
CA PHE A 19 14.00 -24.52 18.78
C PHE A 19 13.44 -24.20 20.17
N VAL A 20 14.15 -23.35 20.91
CA VAL A 20 13.76 -22.87 22.24
C VAL A 20 13.55 -21.37 22.18
N VAL A 21 12.47 -20.90 22.81
CA VAL A 21 12.11 -19.50 22.96
C VAL A 21 12.04 -19.13 24.44
N ASP A 22 12.56 -17.96 24.81
CA ASP A 22 12.37 -17.34 26.11
C ASP A 22 11.80 -15.94 25.95
N GLY A 23 10.54 -15.78 26.38
CA GLY A 23 9.78 -14.56 26.06
C GLY A 23 9.62 -14.39 24.55
N ASN A 24 10.22 -13.34 24.00
CA ASN A 24 10.16 -13.00 22.57
C ASN A 24 11.49 -13.25 21.82
N HIS A 25 12.43 -14.01 22.42
CA HIS A 25 13.75 -14.26 21.82
C HIS A 25 14.00 -15.75 21.60
N PHE A 26 14.62 -16.08 20.46
CA PHE A 26 15.17 -17.41 20.24
C PHE A 26 16.41 -17.62 21.11
N VAL A 27 16.44 -18.75 21.83
CA VAL A 27 17.58 -19.15 22.69
C VAL A 27 18.55 -19.99 21.89
N THR A 28 18.03 -21.04 21.24
CA THR A 28 18.83 -21.98 20.45
C THR A 28 17.96 -22.77 19.47
N THR A 29 18.61 -23.41 18.50
CA THR A 29 18.02 -24.38 17.58
C THR A 29 18.86 -25.68 17.59
N GLY A 30 18.27 -26.82 17.22
CA GLY A 30 18.98 -28.09 17.18
C GLY A 30 18.09 -29.30 16.87
N SER A 31 18.58 -30.49 17.25
CA SER A 31 17.78 -31.71 17.16
C SER A 31 16.74 -31.78 18.29
N SER A 32 15.63 -32.46 18.04
CA SER A 32 14.60 -32.69 19.07
C SER A 32 15.15 -33.41 20.29
N GLU A 33 15.99 -34.42 20.08
CA GLU A 33 16.56 -35.22 21.15
C GLU A 33 17.45 -34.39 22.09
N GLU A 34 18.37 -33.62 21.50
CA GLU A 34 19.31 -32.78 22.28
C GLU A 34 18.56 -31.70 23.06
N LEU A 35 17.63 -30.97 22.44
CA LEU A 35 16.96 -29.88 23.14
C LEU A 35 15.97 -30.36 24.19
N LEU A 36 15.31 -31.53 24.01
CA LEU A 36 14.48 -32.16 25.05
C LEU A 36 15.27 -32.55 26.28
N GLN A 37 16.53 -32.97 26.10
CA GLN A 37 17.43 -33.28 27.22
C GLN A 37 17.98 -32.03 27.89
N GLN A 38 18.35 -31.01 27.09
CA GLN A 38 18.98 -29.79 27.60
C GLN A 38 17.99 -28.86 28.31
N TYR A 39 16.71 -28.86 27.89
CA TYR A 39 15.64 -27.99 28.44
C TYR A 39 14.48 -28.82 29.05
N PRO A 40 14.71 -29.67 30.06
CA PRO A 40 13.70 -30.59 30.60
C PRO A 40 12.52 -29.87 31.25
N SER A 41 12.74 -28.65 31.78
CA SER A 41 11.73 -27.82 32.45
C SER A 41 10.97 -26.85 31.52
N ALA A 42 11.32 -26.76 30.23
CA ALA A 42 10.60 -25.95 29.30
C ALA A 42 9.20 -26.50 28.99
N THR A 43 8.24 -25.64 28.73
CA THR A 43 6.92 -26.03 28.18
C THR A 43 7.13 -26.62 26.79
N LYS A 44 6.62 -27.82 26.56
CA LYS A 44 6.88 -28.59 25.35
C LYS A 44 5.74 -28.47 24.34
N HIS A 45 6.08 -28.13 23.10
CA HIS A 45 5.13 -28.00 21.97
C HIS A 45 5.58 -28.93 20.85
N ASP A 46 4.81 -29.99 20.58
CA ASP A 46 5.06 -30.92 19.49
C ASP A 46 4.58 -30.30 18.18
N LEU A 47 5.49 -30.11 17.23
CA LEU A 47 5.20 -29.56 15.92
C LEU A 47 4.61 -30.60 14.94
N ASN A 48 4.59 -31.88 15.33
CA ASN A 48 4.02 -32.95 14.52
C ASN A 48 4.55 -32.98 13.06
N ASN A 49 5.85 -32.83 12.90
CA ASN A 49 6.57 -32.73 11.63
C ASN A 49 6.11 -31.58 10.71
N LYS A 50 5.42 -30.58 11.24
CA LYS A 50 5.01 -29.41 10.46
C LYS A 50 6.21 -28.57 10.06
N PHE A 51 6.11 -27.95 8.88
CA PHE A 51 7.04 -26.92 8.45
C PHE A 51 6.86 -25.65 9.28
N VAL A 52 7.99 -25.08 9.71
CA VAL A 52 8.05 -23.81 10.44
C VAL A 52 9.14 -22.94 9.83
N CYS A 53 8.86 -21.67 9.63
CA CYS A 53 9.85 -20.65 9.27
C CYS A 53 9.60 -19.39 10.08
N ALA A 54 10.53 -18.42 9.99
CA ALA A 54 10.30 -17.08 10.51
C ALA A 54 9.05 -16.45 9.87
N GLY A 55 8.34 -15.62 10.64
CA GLY A 55 7.26 -14.81 10.10
C GLY A 55 7.76 -13.88 8.98
N PHE A 56 6.94 -13.68 7.96
CA PHE A 56 7.32 -12.88 6.82
C PHE A 56 7.35 -11.38 7.15
N ASN A 57 8.20 -10.65 6.41
CA ASN A 57 8.26 -9.20 6.41
C ASN A 57 7.83 -8.69 5.03
N ASP A 58 6.81 -7.84 5.00
CA ASP A 58 6.44 -7.10 3.79
C ASP A 58 7.21 -5.78 3.76
N SER A 59 8.04 -5.59 2.75
CA SER A 59 8.95 -4.43 2.72
C SER A 59 8.33 -3.14 2.16
N HIS A 60 7.16 -3.21 1.58
CA HIS A 60 6.38 -2.05 1.16
C HIS A 60 4.92 -2.42 0.93
N MET A 61 4.04 -1.78 1.65
CA MET A 61 2.59 -1.86 1.51
C MET A 61 1.90 -0.62 2.12
N HIS A 62 0.58 -0.65 2.22
CA HIS A 62 -0.24 0.41 2.78
C HIS A 62 -1.25 -0.19 3.78
N VAL A 63 -0.80 -0.44 5.02
CA VAL A 63 -1.59 -1.17 6.04
C VAL A 63 -2.92 -0.49 6.31
N LEU A 64 -2.92 0.82 6.53
CA LEU A 64 -4.16 1.55 6.79
C LEU A 64 -5.09 1.58 5.57
N ASN A 65 -4.53 1.71 4.36
CA ASN A 65 -5.32 1.67 3.13
C ASN A 65 -5.90 0.27 2.88
N ASP A 66 -5.18 -0.79 3.23
CA ASP A 66 -5.70 -2.16 3.19
C ASP A 66 -6.87 -2.34 4.18
N GLY A 67 -6.71 -1.87 5.42
CA GLY A 67 -7.79 -1.87 6.40
C GLY A 67 -9.03 -1.10 5.94
N TYR A 68 -8.83 0.07 5.33
CA TYR A 68 -9.90 0.85 4.72
C TYR A 68 -10.57 0.10 3.55
N ALA A 69 -9.77 -0.57 2.72
CA ALA A 69 -10.30 -1.38 1.63
C ALA A 69 -11.12 -2.58 2.14
N LEU A 70 -10.65 -3.23 3.22
CA LEU A 70 -11.37 -4.35 3.87
C LEU A 70 -12.66 -3.90 4.55
N GLU A 71 -12.69 -2.69 5.12
CA GLU A 71 -13.91 -2.11 5.69
C GLU A 71 -14.92 -1.72 4.61
N THR A 72 -14.46 -1.36 3.43
CA THR A 72 -15.30 -1.00 2.28
C THR A 72 -15.95 -2.27 1.68
N ILE A 73 -17.24 -2.21 1.33
CA ILE A 73 -17.94 -3.33 0.68
C ILE A 73 -17.35 -3.56 -0.71
N GLN A 74 -16.83 -4.77 -0.96
CA GLN A 74 -16.20 -5.13 -2.24
C GLN A 74 -17.24 -5.68 -3.22
N LEU A 75 -17.38 -5.04 -4.39
CA LEU A 75 -18.40 -5.33 -5.37
C LEU A 75 -17.88 -6.08 -6.62
N ALA A 76 -16.57 -6.31 -6.73
CA ALA A 76 -15.98 -6.83 -7.96
C ALA A 76 -16.62 -8.15 -8.44
N ASP A 77 -16.95 -9.04 -7.50
CA ASP A 77 -17.57 -10.34 -7.78
C ASP A 77 -19.12 -10.30 -7.79
N HIS A 78 -19.73 -9.13 -7.57
CA HIS A 78 -21.17 -8.91 -7.43
C HIS A 78 -21.68 -7.87 -8.45
N THR A 79 -21.20 -7.94 -9.68
CA THR A 79 -21.52 -6.99 -10.75
C THR A 79 -22.16 -7.64 -11.98
N SER A 80 -22.76 -8.84 -11.84
CA SER A 80 -23.46 -9.49 -12.96
C SER A 80 -24.77 -8.78 -13.30
N SER A 81 -25.37 -8.06 -12.34
CA SER A 81 -26.56 -7.24 -12.55
C SER A 81 -26.63 -6.10 -11.52
N LEU A 82 -27.34 -5.03 -11.86
CA LEU A 82 -27.65 -3.95 -10.92
C LEU A 82 -28.44 -4.47 -9.71
N LYS A 83 -29.36 -5.42 -9.97
CA LYS A 83 -30.15 -6.04 -8.92
C LYS A 83 -29.27 -6.80 -7.92
N GLU A 84 -28.40 -7.68 -8.38
CA GLU A 84 -27.45 -8.44 -7.53
C GLU A 84 -26.59 -7.50 -6.69
N MET A 85 -26.02 -6.48 -7.31
CA MET A 85 -25.17 -5.49 -6.62
C MET A 85 -25.93 -4.82 -5.47
N LYS A 86 -27.18 -4.39 -5.68
CA LYS A 86 -28.01 -3.78 -4.63
C LYS A 86 -28.34 -4.74 -3.49
N GLU A 87 -28.73 -5.99 -3.84
CA GLU A 87 -29.03 -7.04 -2.87
C GLU A 87 -27.81 -7.34 -2.00
N TYR A 88 -26.62 -7.45 -2.61
CA TYR A 88 -25.37 -7.69 -1.89
C TYR A 88 -25.00 -6.52 -0.96
N ILE A 89 -25.13 -5.27 -1.42
CA ILE A 89 -24.88 -4.11 -0.53
C ILE A 89 -25.85 -4.13 0.68
N ALA A 90 -27.13 -4.43 0.45
CA ALA A 90 -28.11 -4.50 1.52
C ALA A 90 -27.79 -5.61 2.53
N GLU A 91 -27.38 -6.79 2.06
CA GLU A 91 -26.92 -7.90 2.91
C GLU A 91 -25.69 -7.51 3.74
N GLU A 92 -24.71 -6.85 3.13
CA GLU A 92 -23.51 -6.39 3.82
C GLU A 92 -23.79 -5.30 4.85
N VAL A 93 -24.77 -4.42 4.61
CA VAL A 93 -25.23 -3.44 5.60
C VAL A 93 -25.78 -4.13 6.85
N GLU A 94 -26.56 -5.20 6.68
CA GLU A 94 -27.09 -6.00 7.79
C GLU A 94 -25.96 -6.78 8.49
N ASN A 95 -25.12 -7.50 7.74
CA ASN A 95 -24.01 -8.31 8.27
C ASN A 95 -23.04 -7.48 9.09
N ARG A 96 -22.70 -6.28 8.64
CA ARG A 96 -21.79 -5.34 9.31
C ARG A 96 -22.48 -4.48 10.37
N GLN A 97 -23.80 -4.59 10.52
CA GLN A 97 -24.60 -3.82 11.48
C GLN A 97 -24.40 -2.30 11.33
N ILE A 98 -24.34 -1.79 10.09
CA ILE A 98 -24.16 -0.37 9.80
C ILE A 98 -25.39 0.38 10.35
N LYS A 99 -25.13 1.34 11.25
CA LYS A 99 -26.21 2.08 11.93
C LYS A 99 -26.76 3.18 11.03
N GLU A 100 -28.01 3.57 11.31
CA GLU A 100 -28.65 4.70 10.65
C GLU A 100 -27.77 5.97 10.72
N GLY A 101 -27.64 6.68 9.60
CA GLY A 101 -26.80 7.87 9.45
C GLY A 101 -25.32 7.61 9.17
N GLN A 102 -24.82 6.40 9.36
CA GLN A 102 -23.45 6.05 8.97
C GLN A 102 -23.33 5.91 7.45
N TRP A 103 -22.17 6.26 6.90
CA TRP A 103 -21.87 6.09 5.49
C TRP A 103 -21.77 4.61 5.11
N ILE A 104 -22.45 4.23 4.03
CA ILE A 104 -22.25 2.95 3.34
C ILE A 104 -21.29 3.20 2.19
N ARG A 105 -20.12 2.56 2.24
CA ARG A 105 -19.08 2.69 1.23
C ARG A 105 -18.86 1.37 0.54
N ALA A 106 -18.89 1.39 -0.81
CA ALA A 106 -18.62 0.21 -1.60
C ALA A 106 -17.76 0.55 -2.83
N ARG A 107 -17.05 -0.42 -3.38
CA ARG A 107 -16.18 -0.22 -4.55
C ARG A 107 -16.11 -1.45 -5.44
N GLY A 108 -15.68 -1.26 -6.68
CA GLY A 108 -15.37 -2.36 -7.57
C GLY A 108 -16.46 -2.71 -8.57
N TRP A 109 -17.61 -2.00 -8.56
CA TRP A 109 -18.67 -2.27 -9.53
C TRP A 109 -18.26 -1.85 -10.96
N ASN A 110 -18.84 -2.56 -11.95
CA ASN A 110 -18.68 -2.20 -13.35
C ASN A 110 -19.98 -2.50 -14.12
N HIS A 111 -20.64 -1.44 -14.63
CA HIS A 111 -21.90 -1.55 -15.37
C HIS A 111 -21.76 -2.28 -16.71
N ASP A 112 -20.55 -2.40 -17.27
CA ASP A 112 -20.31 -3.12 -18.52
C ASP A 112 -20.62 -4.63 -18.36
N PHE A 113 -20.68 -5.11 -17.13
CA PHE A 113 -21.02 -6.50 -16.78
C PHE A 113 -22.49 -6.70 -16.43
N PHE A 114 -23.27 -5.61 -16.28
CA PHE A 114 -24.70 -5.75 -15.94
C PHE A 114 -25.48 -6.38 -17.08
N THR A 115 -26.25 -7.42 -16.74
CA THR A 115 -27.09 -8.16 -17.69
C THR A 115 -28.54 -7.70 -17.70
N ASP A 116 -28.96 -6.97 -16.66
CA ASP A 116 -30.34 -6.50 -16.47
C ASP A 116 -30.56 -5.05 -16.95
N VAL A 117 -29.51 -4.22 -16.94
CA VAL A 117 -29.57 -2.83 -17.41
C VAL A 117 -28.30 -2.47 -18.16
N ASN A 118 -28.41 -1.51 -19.11
CA ASN A 118 -27.25 -0.99 -19.84
C ASN A 118 -27.06 0.52 -19.49
N ARG A 119 -26.83 0.79 -18.22
CA ARG A 119 -26.61 2.15 -17.71
C ARG A 119 -25.84 2.13 -16.38
N PHE A 120 -25.29 3.26 -16.01
CA PHE A 120 -24.79 3.47 -14.65
C PHE A 120 -25.93 3.32 -13.62
N PRO A 121 -25.63 2.87 -12.39
CA PRO A 121 -26.51 3.10 -11.26
C PRO A 121 -26.77 4.60 -11.06
N THR A 122 -27.89 4.95 -10.49
CA THR A 122 -28.28 6.33 -10.15
C THR A 122 -28.59 6.44 -8.66
N ARG A 123 -28.77 7.66 -8.16
CA ARG A 123 -29.19 7.87 -6.78
C ARG A 123 -30.45 7.09 -6.43
N TYR A 124 -31.38 6.96 -7.36
CA TYR A 124 -32.65 6.27 -7.16
C TYR A 124 -32.48 4.77 -6.94
N ASP A 125 -31.52 4.15 -7.63
CA ASP A 125 -31.19 2.74 -7.42
C ASP A 125 -30.60 2.50 -6.03
N LEU A 126 -29.79 3.45 -5.53
CA LEU A 126 -29.19 3.37 -4.20
C LEU A 126 -30.15 3.75 -3.08
N ASP A 127 -31.14 4.63 -3.35
CA ASP A 127 -32.21 4.96 -2.40
C ASP A 127 -33.08 3.74 -2.06
N GLU A 128 -33.14 2.73 -2.95
CA GLU A 128 -33.82 1.44 -2.65
C GLU A 128 -33.08 0.63 -1.58
N ILE A 129 -31.78 0.86 -1.38
CA ILE A 129 -30.97 0.18 -0.36
C ILE A 129 -31.19 0.89 1.00
N SER A 130 -31.02 2.21 1.03
CA SER A 130 -31.26 3.02 2.24
C SER A 130 -31.55 4.48 1.87
N GLN A 131 -32.57 5.06 2.52
CA GLN A 131 -32.89 6.48 2.46
C GLN A 131 -32.37 7.26 3.68
N THR A 132 -31.89 6.57 4.70
CA THR A 132 -31.40 7.18 5.95
C THR A 132 -29.86 7.18 6.03
N ASN A 133 -29.21 6.25 5.36
CA ASN A 133 -27.75 6.19 5.27
C ASN A 133 -27.26 6.86 3.99
N PRO A 134 -26.25 7.73 4.06
CA PRO A 134 -25.55 8.18 2.86
C PRO A 134 -24.77 7.01 2.24
N ILE A 135 -24.91 6.82 0.93
CA ILE A 135 -24.25 5.73 0.17
C ILE A 135 -23.31 6.33 -0.86
N CYS A 136 -22.11 5.81 -0.95
CA CYS A 136 -21.15 6.10 -2.02
C CYS A 136 -20.57 4.80 -2.56
N ILE A 137 -20.76 4.53 -3.84
CA ILE A 137 -20.19 3.37 -4.53
C ILE A 137 -19.21 3.81 -5.61
N VAL A 138 -17.96 3.35 -5.54
CA VAL A 138 -16.88 3.73 -6.46
C VAL A 138 -16.73 2.66 -7.54
N ARG A 139 -16.72 3.09 -8.82
CA ARG A 139 -16.52 2.19 -9.96
C ARG A 139 -15.11 1.57 -9.94
N ALA A 140 -14.97 0.38 -10.49
CA ALA A 140 -13.70 -0.37 -10.53
C ALA A 140 -12.51 0.45 -11.06
N CYS A 141 -12.74 1.36 -12.02
CA CYS A 141 -11.68 2.22 -12.55
C CYS A 141 -11.25 3.36 -11.62
N GLY A 142 -12.00 3.66 -10.55
CA GLY A 142 -11.72 4.80 -9.65
C GLY A 142 -12.11 6.19 -10.19
N HIS A 143 -12.43 6.32 -11.49
CA HIS A 143 -12.74 7.60 -12.15
C HIS A 143 -14.23 7.99 -12.12
N ALA A 144 -15.05 7.23 -11.43
CA ALA A 144 -16.46 7.53 -11.24
C ALA A 144 -16.97 6.97 -9.91
N CYS A 145 -17.88 7.70 -9.28
CA CYS A 145 -18.67 7.18 -8.18
C CYS A 145 -20.16 7.51 -8.35
N VAL A 146 -21.00 6.79 -7.61
CA VAL A 146 -22.44 7.07 -7.52
C VAL A 146 -22.80 7.21 -6.07
N VAL A 147 -23.59 8.23 -5.77
CA VAL A 147 -24.10 8.48 -4.42
C VAL A 147 -25.63 8.51 -4.42
N ASN A 148 -26.25 8.18 -3.29
CA ASN A 148 -27.70 8.23 -3.13
C ASN A 148 -28.20 9.65 -2.79
N SER A 149 -29.53 9.81 -2.69
CA SER A 149 -30.16 11.12 -2.40
C SER A 149 -29.73 11.66 -1.03
N LYS A 150 -29.55 10.79 -0.03
CA LYS A 150 -29.10 11.20 1.30
C LYS A 150 -27.69 11.76 1.28
N ALA A 151 -26.80 11.14 0.52
CA ALA A 151 -25.44 11.64 0.33
C ALA A 151 -25.43 12.97 -0.43
N LEU A 152 -26.23 13.13 -1.49
CA LEU A 152 -26.37 14.42 -2.21
C LEU A 152 -26.80 15.56 -1.28
N GLU A 153 -27.78 15.30 -0.40
CA GLU A 153 -28.17 16.26 0.63
C GLU A 153 -26.99 16.68 1.53
N MET A 154 -26.24 15.69 2.02
CA MET A 154 -25.11 15.92 2.94
C MET A 154 -23.93 16.67 2.29
N ILE A 155 -23.63 16.37 1.02
CA ILE A 155 -22.54 17.05 0.31
C ILE A 155 -22.99 18.42 -0.25
N GLY A 156 -24.29 18.73 -0.23
CA GLY A 156 -24.85 20.00 -0.68
C GLY A 156 -24.87 20.16 -2.20
N VAL A 157 -25.00 19.05 -2.96
CA VAL A 157 -25.10 19.08 -4.43
C VAL A 157 -26.56 19.00 -4.87
N ASP A 158 -27.01 20.02 -5.56
CA ASP A 158 -28.35 20.17 -6.09
C ASP A 158 -28.35 20.68 -7.55
N LYS A 159 -29.53 20.94 -8.11
CA LYS A 159 -29.68 21.48 -9.50
C LYS A 159 -29.04 22.84 -9.73
N ASN A 160 -28.70 23.59 -8.68
CA ASN A 160 -28.07 24.91 -8.77
C ASN A 160 -26.55 24.81 -8.69
N THR A 161 -26.03 23.63 -8.35
CA THR A 161 -24.60 23.39 -8.25
C THR A 161 -23.93 23.47 -9.63
N LYS A 162 -22.85 24.24 -9.73
CA LYS A 162 -22.11 24.39 -10.98
C LYS A 162 -21.27 23.14 -11.24
N GLN A 163 -21.13 22.80 -12.53
CA GLN A 163 -20.19 21.78 -12.95
C GLN A 163 -18.73 22.17 -12.61
N VAL A 164 -17.89 21.18 -12.46
CA VAL A 164 -16.48 21.34 -12.07
C VAL A 164 -15.58 21.27 -13.29
N ASP A 165 -14.56 22.12 -13.35
CA ASP A 165 -13.57 22.08 -14.42
C ASP A 165 -12.80 20.74 -14.40
N GLY A 166 -12.71 20.08 -15.56
CA GLY A 166 -12.07 18.77 -15.68
C GLY A 166 -12.88 17.59 -15.12
N GLY A 167 -14.15 17.82 -14.74
CA GLY A 167 -15.05 16.77 -14.28
C GLY A 167 -16.51 17.12 -14.55
N ARG A 168 -17.40 16.19 -14.28
CA ARG A 168 -18.84 16.44 -14.37
C ARG A 168 -19.63 15.53 -13.42
N PHE A 169 -20.79 16.00 -12.99
CA PHE A 169 -21.85 15.15 -12.46
C PHE A 169 -23.04 15.11 -13.42
N ASP A 170 -23.62 13.93 -13.54
CA ASP A 170 -24.72 13.71 -14.50
C ASP A 170 -26.04 14.24 -13.90
N VAL A 171 -26.87 14.86 -14.75
CA VAL A 171 -28.18 15.40 -14.37
C VAL A 171 -29.28 14.83 -15.27
N ASP A 172 -30.51 14.84 -14.80
CA ASP A 172 -31.69 14.51 -15.59
C ASP A 172 -32.13 15.67 -16.51
N GLU A 173 -33.25 15.48 -17.22
CA GLU A 173 -33.82 16.49 -18.13
C GLU A 173 -34.29 17.77 -17.41
N ASN A 174 -34.50 17.71 -16.09
CA ASN A 174 -34.91 18.84 -15.25
C ASN A 174 -33.72 19.52 -14.56
N GLY A 175 -32.51 19.03 -14.81
CA GLY A 175 -31.28 19.49 -14.18
C GLY A 175 -31.02 18.93 -12.77
N GLU A 176 -31.81 17.96 -12.33
CA GLU A 176 -31.60 17.31 -11.01
C GLU A 176 -30.43 16.32 -11.07
N PRO A 177 -29.48 16.34 -10.10
CA PRO A 177 -28.37 15.43 -10.08
C PRO A 177 -28.79 13.95 -9.98
N LEU A 178 -28.26 13.11 -10.87
CA LEU A 178 -28.49 11.67 -10.87
C LEU A 178 -27.63 10.91 -9.84
N GLY A 179 -26.77 11.62 -9.11
CA GLY A 179 -25.84 11.03 -8.15
C GLY A 179 -24.55 10.47 -8.76
N ILE A 180 -24.35 10.60 -10.06
CA ILE A 180 -23.17 10.09 -10.79
C ILE A 180 -22.14 11.21 -10.90
N PHE A 181 -20.92 10.98 -10.39
CA PHE A 181 -19.79 11.92 -10.43
C PHE A 181 -18.63 11.30 -11.21
N ARG A 182 -17.91 12.11 -12.01
CA ARG A 182 -16.83 11.68 -12.89
C ARG A 182 -15.64 12.64 -12.80
N GLU A 183 -14.42 12.06 -12.84
CA GLU A 183 -13.15 12.77 -12.84
C GLU A 183 -13.08 13.79 -11.67
N ASN A 184 -12.67 15.04 -11.93
CA ASN A 184 -12.55 16.06 -10.87
C ASN A 184 -13.84 16.34 -10.09
N ALA A 185 -15.01 15.93 -10.59
CA ALA A 185 -16.25 16.06 -9.83
C ALA A 185 -16.31 15.10 -8.64
N LEU A 186 -15.49 14.07 -8.58
CA LEU A 186 -15.33 13.19 -7.41
C LEU A 186 -14.95 13.98 -6.15
N ASP A 187 -14.20 15.07 -6.30
CA ASP A 187 -13.78 15.93 -5.19
C ASP A 187 -14.97 16.56 -4.44
N LEU A 188 -16.10 16.80 -5.12
CA LEU A 188 -17.33 17.27 -4.46
C LEU A 188 -17.84 16.25 -3.44
N VAL A 189 -17.65 14.97 -3.70
CA VAL A 189 -18.04 13.87 -2.80
C VAL A 189 -16.97 13.66 -1.75
N TYR A 190 -15.72 13.44 -2.17
CA TYR A 190 -14.62 13.03 -1.29
C TYR A 190 -14.25 14.10 -0.25
N ALA A 191 -14.32 15.38 -0.61
CA ALA A 191 -14.09 16.47 0.34
C ALA A 191 -15.13 16.57 1.46
N LYS A 192 -16.26 15.86 1.32
CA LYS A 192 -17.36 15.86 2.29
C LYS A 192 -17.54 14.52 3.01
N LEU A 193 -16.79 13.49 2.59
CA LEU A 193 -16.73 12.26 3.37
C LEU A 193 -16.13 12.60 4.75
N PRO A 194 -16.72 12.10 5.84
CA PRO A 194 -16.18 12.35 7.16
C PRO A 194 -14.77 11.73 7.26
N GLN A 195 -13.87 12.46 7.90
CA GLN A 195 -12.59 11.88 8.30
C GLN A 195 -12.84 10.76 9.31
N PRO A 196 -12.09 9.66 9.24
CA PRO A 196 -12.23 8.60 10.21
C PRO A 196 -11.84 9.11 11.61
N THR A 197 -12.62 8.69 12.58
CA THR A 197 -12.26 8.84 13.99
C THR A 197 -11.06 7.94 14.33
N ARG A 198 -10.37 8.24 15.42
CA ARG A 198 -9.27 7.39 15.89
C ARG A 198 -9.69 5.94 16.14
N GLU A 199 -10.87 5.72 16.67
CA GLU A 199 -11.37 4.36 16.87
C GLU A 199 -11.62 3.64 15.53
N GLU A 200 -12.13 4.33 14.51
CA GLU A 200 -12.26 3.76 13.16
C GLU A 200 -10.88 3.47 12.54
N LEU A 201 -9.89 4.34 12.71
CA LEU A 201 -8.51 4.06 12.28
C LEU A 201 -7.97 2.78 12.95
N LYS A 202 -8.17 2.63 14.27
CA LYS A 202 -7.76 1.43 15.01
C LYS A 202 -8.44 0.17 14.48
N GLN A 203 -9.75 0.22 14.16
CA GLN A 203 -10.46 -0.93 13.59
C GLN A 203 -9.91 -1.31 12.21
N MET A 204 -9.66 -0.35 11.33
CA MET A 204 -9.04 -0.58 10.02
C MET A 204 -7.66 -1.25 10.19
N LEU A 205 -6.82 -0.75 11.09
CA LEU A 205 -5.50 -1.32 11.36
C LEU A 205 -5.58 -2.76 11.91
N ILE A 206 -6.56 -3.05 12.78
CA ILE A 206 -6.80 -4.40 13.30
C ILE A 206 -7.21 -5.36 12.17
N LEU A 207 -8.09 -4.92 11.27
CA LEU A 207 -8.53 -5.71 10.11
C LEU A 207 -7.34 -6.04 9.19
N ALA A 208 -6.54 -5.03 8.85
CA ALA A 208 -5.36 -5.22 8.03
C ALA A 208 -4.34 -6.17 8.68
N MET A 209 -4.01 -5.97 9.96
CA MET A 209 -3.10 -6.87 10.68
C MET A 209 -3.61 -8.31 10.72
N LYS A 210 -4.93 -8.51 10.87
CA LYS A 210 -5.54 -9.85 10.81
C LYS A 210 -5.37 -10.48 9.42
N GLN A 211 -5.56 -9.72 8.34
CA GLN A 211 -5.30 -10.19 6.98
C GLN A 211 -3.82 -10.55 6.81
N LEU A 212 -2.90 -9.67 7.19
CA LEU A 212 -1.47 -9.91 7.13
C LEU A 212 -1.06 -11.19 7.86
N ASN A 213 -1.56 -11.39 9.08
CA ASN A 213 -1.29 -12.61 9.84
C ASN A 213 -1.80 -13.87 9.12
N SER A 214 -2.92 -13.80 8.39
CA SER A 214 -3.46 -14.94 7.63
C SER A 214 -2.53 -15.38 6.49
N PHE A 215 -1.70 -14.45 5.98
CA PHE A 215 -0.65 -14.71 5.00
C PHE A 215 0.74 -14.98 5.64
N GLY A 216 0.82 -15.04 6.97
CA GLY A 216 2.06 -15.28 7.69
C GLY A 216 2.97 -14.05 7.82
N VAL A 217 2.49 -12.87 7.48
CA VAL A 217 3.21 -11.60 7.64
C VAL A 217 3.16 -11.18 9.11
N THR A 218 4.32 -10.92 9.70
CA THR A 218 4.47 -10.52 11.11
C THR A 218 5.16 -9.16 11.28
N SER A 219 5.67 -8.60 10.19
CA SER A 219 6.19 -7.24 10.12
C SER A 219 5.93 -6.62 8.75
N ALA A 220 5.68 -5.32 8.71
CA ALA A 220 5.42 -4.58 7.48
C ALA A 220 6.08 -3.20 7.52
N GLN A 221 6.53 -2.75 6.35
CA GLN A 221 6.87 -1.35 6.10
C GLN A 221 5.71 -0.72 5.35
N THR A 222 5.10 0.29 5.95
CA THR A 222 3.83 0.84 5.47
C THR A 222 3.90 2.34 5.20
N ASP A 223 3.14 2.80 4.21
CA ASP A 223 2.95 4.21 3.84
C ASP A 223 1.49 4.60 4.13
N ASP A 224 1.23 5.15 5.32
CA ASP A 224 -0.14 5.38 5.79
C ASP A 224 -0.54 6.86 5.92
N PHE A 225 0.41 7.79 5.96
CA PHE A 225 0.14 9.19 6.34
C PHE A 225 -0.74 9.98 5.36
N VAL A 226 -0.86 9.51 4.13
CA VAL A 226 -1.63 10.19 3.07
C VAL A 226 -2.89 9.43 2.62
N VAL A 227 -3.28 8.38 3.33
CA VAL A 227 -4.46 7.56 2.98
C VAL A 227 -5.75 8.38 2.99
N PHE A 228 -5.90 9.28 3.94
CA PHE A 228 -7.05 10.17 4.05
C PHE A 228 -6.62 11.62 3.82
N HIS A 229 -7.13 12.22 2.76
CA HIS A 229 -6.79 13.60 2.40
C HIS A 229 -7.17 14.58 3.52
N GLY A 230 -6.19 15.34 4.02
CA GLY A 230 -6.38 16.34 5.08
C GLY A 230 -6.51 15.77 6.50
N LEU A 231 -6.35 14.46 6.69
CA LEU A 231 -6.21 13.89 8.03
C LEU A 231 -4.82 14.26 8.58
N ASP A 232 -4.79 14.69 9.83
CA ASP A 232 -3.55 14.91 10.54
C ASP A 232 -2.84 13.56 10.79
N TYR A 233 -1.60 13.42 10.32
CA TYR A 233 -0.83 12.18 10.48
C TYR A 233 -0.61 11.79 11.95
N HIS A 234 -0.69 12.74 12.87
CA HIS A 234 -0.63 12.46 14.32
C HIS A 234 -1.78 11.56 14.79
N GLU A 235 -2.96 11.64 14.15
CA GLU A 235 -4.07 10.74 14.46
C GLU A 235 -3.73 9.28 14.13
N ILE A 236 -2.98 9.06 13.04
CA ILE A 236 -2.53 7.73 12.63
C ILE A 236 -1.45 7.21 13.59
N ILE A 237 -0.48 8.06 13.96
CA ILE A 237 0.55 7.72 14.96
C ILE A 237 -0.12 7.32 16.27
N GLN A 238 -1.05 8.13 16.76
CA GLN A 238 -1.74 7.86 18.02
C GLN A 238 -2.59 6.59 17.95
N ALA A 239 -3.21 6.28 16.79
CA ALA A 239 -3.95 5.02 16.62
C ALA A 239 -3.01 3.80 16.79
N TYR A 240 -1.81 3.83 16.22
CA TYR A 240 -0.80 2.77 16.40
C TYR A 240 -0.32 2.68 17.86
N GLU A 241 -0.01 3.82 18.50
CA GLU A 241 0.45 3.84 19.88
C GLU A 241 -0.62 3.30 20.85
N GLU A 242 -1.88 3.69 20.68
CA GLU A 242 -2.99 3.16 21.48
C GLU A 242 -3.17 1.64 21.27
N LEU A 243 -3.11 1.14 20.02
CA LEU A 243 -3.17 -0.29 19.75
C LEU A 243 -2.03 -1.06 20.40
N LYS A 244 -0.85 -0.47 20.45
CA LYS A 244 0.31 -1.03 21.14
C LYS A 244 0.08 -1.09 22.65
N GLU A 245 -0.37 -0.01 23.28
CA GLU A 245 -0.71 0.04 24.71
C GLU A 245 -1.82 -0.95 25.08
N GLU A 246 -2.79 -1.13 24.19
CA GLU A 246 -3.87 -2.12 24.34
C GLU A 246 -3.42 -3.58 24.10
N GLY A 247 -2.17 -3.80 23.70
CA GLY A 247 -1.64 -5.14 23.37
C GLY A 247 -2.29 -5.77 22.12
N LYS A 248 -2.81 -4.97 21.22
CA LYS A 248 -3.52 -5.41 20.00
C LYS A 248 -2.64 -5.42 18.74
N MET A 249 -1.40 -4.94 18.82
CA MET A 249 -0.46 -5.00 17.71
C MET A 249 0.00 -6.46 17.49
N THR A 250 -0.39 -7.05 16.37
CA THR A 250 -0.01 -8.41 15.97
C THR A 250 1.01 -8.43 14.83
N VAL A 251 1.28 -7.27 14.24
CA VAL A 251 2.28 -7.04 13.19
C VAL A 251 3.18 -5.89 13.65
N ARG A 252 4.49 -6.04 13.47
CA ARG A 252 5.45 -4.96 13.71
C ARG A 252 5.44 -3.98 12.54
N ILE A 253 5.30 -2.71 12.82
CA ILE A 253 5.13 -1.64 11.82
C ILE A 253 6.38 -0.78 11.76
N ASN A 254 6.90 -0.58 10.55
CA ASN A 254 7.91 0.41 10.22
C ASN A 254 7.28 1.44 9.27
N GLN A 255 6.91 2.61 9.81
CA GLN A 255 6.17 3.63 9.09
C GLN A 255 7.06 4.34 8.07
N GLN A 256 6.75 4.25 6.79
CA GLN A 256 7.33 5.08 5.73
C GLN A 256 6.61 6.43 5.75
N ASN A 257 7.32 7.48 6.15
CA ASN A 257 6.73 8.78 6.46
C ASN A 257 6.52 9.58 5.18
N HIS A 258 5.31 9.57 4.64
CA HIS A 258 4.99 10.20 3.37
C HIS A 258 4.68 11.68 3.54
N PHE A 259 5.55 12.52 2.99
CA PHE A 259 5.34 13.96 2.89
C PHE A 259 5.50 14.44 1.46
N THR A 260 4.59 15.31 1.03
CA THR A 260 4.56 15.84 -0.34
C THR A 260 5.29 17.17 -0.51
N ASN A 261 5.75 17.76 0.59
CA ASN A 261 6.45 19.03 0.59
C ASN A 261 7.47 19.14 1.75
N LEU A 262 8.44 20.03 1.57
CA LEU A 262 9.53 20.21 2.50
C LEU A 262 9.10 20.77 3.87
N ASN A 263 8.03 21.59 3.93
CA ASN A 263 7.60 22.20 5.19
C ASN A 263 7.06 21.13 6.14
N SER A 264 6.17 20.25 5.67
CA SER A 264 5.65 19.16 6.48
C SER A 264 6.75 18.18 6.93
N LEU A 265 7.74 17.92 6.07
CA LEU A 265 8.92 17.14 6.46
C LEU A 265 9.73 17.82 7.56
N LYS A 266 9.90 19.16 7.49
CA LYS A 266 10.61 19.93 8.53
C LYS A 266 9.87 19.88 9.85
N GLU A 267 8.56 20.09 9.85
CA GLU A 267 7.71 20.00 11.04
C GLU A 267 7.89 18.63 11.73
N PHE A 268 7.79 17.55 10.97
CA PHE A 268 7.99 16.19 11.47
C PHE A 268 9.38 15.97 12.11
N VAL A 269 10.43 16.47 11.49
CA VAL A 269 11.81 16.36 12.02
C VAL A 269 12.01 17.26 13.24
N GLU A 270 11.44 18.47 13.26
CA GLU A 270 11.50 19.41 14.38
C GLU A 270 10.74 18.88 15.62
N GLU A 271 9.73 18.04 15.43
CA GLU A 271 9.07 17.29 16.49
C GLU A 271 9.96 16.18 17.08
N GLY A 272 11.13 15.96 16.53
CA GLY A 272 12.12 14.99 17.01
C GLY A 272 12.02 13.61 16.37
N HIS A 273 11.26 13.45 15.28
CA HIS A 273 11.11 12.19 14.57
C HIS A 273 12.28 11.95 13.60
N TYR A 274 12.77 10.71 13.57
CA TYR A 274 13.82 10.25 12.65
C TYR A 274 13.73 8.76 12.40
N THR A 275 14.38 8.27 11.37
CA THR A 275 14.39 6.84 11.04
C THR A 275 14.97 6.00 12.16
N GLY A 276 14.20 5.04 12.66
CA GLY A 276 14.57 4.12 13.73
C GLY A 276 14.03 4.53 15.10
N LEU A 277 13.47 5.73 15.28
CA LEU A 277 12.78 6.11 16.50
C LEU A 277 11.53 5.26 16.71
N GLY A 278 11.32 4.79 17.93
CA GLY A 278 10.20 3.92 18.31
C GLY A 278 10.68 2.63 18.96
N ASP A 279 9.88 1.58 18.89
CA ASP A 279 10.17 0.32 19.55
C ASP A 279 9.98 -0.91 18.62
N GLU A 280 9.80 -2.09 19.20
CA GLU A 280 9.68 -3.34 18.45
C GLU A 280 8.39 -3.44 17.64
N PHE A 281 7.31 -2.75 18.02
CA PHE A 281 6.01 -2.84 17.39
C PHE A 281 5.67 -1.66 16.48
N PHE A 282 6.11 -0.46 16.85
CA PHE A 282 5.93 0.72 16.01
C PHE A 282 7.18 1.59 16.01
N ARG A 283 7.70 1.87 14.82
CA ARG A 283 8.83 2.80 14.64
C ARG A 283 8.68 3.60 13.36
N PHE A 284 9.30 4.77 13.35
CA PHE A 284 9.42 5.58 12.17
C PHE A 284 10.52 5.04 11.24
N GLY A 285 10.18 4.91 9.99
CA GLY A 285 11.05 4.45 8.91
C GLY A 285 11.57 5.59 8.04
N PRO A 286 11.75 5.34 6.73
CA PRO A 286 12.24 6.33 5.79
C PRO A 286 11.22 7.45 5.49
N LEU A 287 11.70 8.58 4.98
CA LEU A 287 10.88 9.49 4.19
C LEU A 287 10.39 8.74 2.95
N LYS A 288 9.08 8.68 2.74
CA LYS A 288 8.45 8.18 1.52
C LYS A 288 8.16 9.34 0.57
N MET A 289 8.44 9.12 -0.71
CA MET A 289 8.04 10.02 -1.79
C MET A 289 7.55 9.21 -3.00
N LEU A 290 6.65 9.79 -3.77
CA LEU A 290 6.29 9.28 -5.10
C LEU A 290 7.23 9.92 -6.13
N GLY A 291 7.92 9.10 -6.94
CA GLY A 291 8.76 9.61 -8.02
C GLY A 291 7.95 9.85 -9.29
N ASP A 292 7.17 8.86 -9.68
CA ASP A 292 6.37 8.83 -10.90
C ASP A 292 5.05 8.05 -10.70
N GLY A 293 4.37 7.71 -11.77
CA GLY A 293 3.14 6.94 -11.76
C GLY A 293 3.36 5.46 -12.06
N SER A 294 2.45 4.82 -12.84
CA SER A 294 2.44 3.39 -13.10
C SER A 294 2.72 3.03 -14.56
N LEU A 295 3.24 1.82 -14.78
CA LEU A 295 3.52 1.29 -16.13
C LEU A 295 2.22 1.12 -16.94
N GLY A 296 1.19 0.54 -16.32
CA GLY A 296 -0.09 0.27 -16.98
C GLY A 296 -0.79 1.52 -17.49
N ALA A 297 -0.76 2.62 -16.73
CA ALA A 297 -1.37 3.90 -17.08
C ALA A 297 -0.48 4.78 -17.99
N ARG A 298 0.74 4.38 -18.31
CA ARG A 298 1.75 5.17 -19.02
C ARG A 298 2.11 6.48 -18.33
N THR A 299 2.04 6.50 -17.01
CA THR A 299 2.43 7.63 -16.17
C THR A 299 3.79 7.42 -15.49
N ALA A 300 4.36 6.21 -15.52
CA ALA A 300 5.74 5.97 -15.11
C ALA A 300 6.70 6.76 -16.02
N PHE A 301 7.63 7.52 -15.43
CA PHE A 301 8.49 8.43 -16.18
C PHE A 301 9.70 7.73 -16.77
N MET A 302 9.65 7.53 -18.10
CA MET A 302 10.67 6.86 -18.89
C MET A 302 11.72 7.82 -19.46
N SER A 303 12.92 7.31 -19.72
CA SER A 303 13.98 8.05 -20.43
C SER A 303 13.73 8.21 -21.94
N ALA A 304 12.74 7.50 -22.49
CA ALA A 304 12.31 7.57 -23.89
C ALA A 304 10.78 7.37 -23.94
N PRO A 305 10.11 7.81 -25.01
CA PRO A 305 8.68 7.61 -25.19
C PRO A 305 8.24 6.15 -25.06
N TYR A 306 7.00 5.94 -24.62
CA TYR A 306 6.38 4.63 -24.62
C TYR A 306 6.32 4.03 -26.03
N ALA A 307 6.53 2.73 -26.16
CA ALA A 307 6.56 2.07 -27.47
C ALA A 307 5.18 2.05 -28.13
N ASP A 308 4.13 1.91 -27.35
CA ASP A 308 2.73 1.89 -27.79
C ASP A 308 2.04 3.27 -27.68
N ASP A 309 2.72 4.28 -27.15
CA ASP A 309 2.28 5.69 -27.16
C ASP A 309 3.48 6.66 -27.23
N PRO A 310 3.99 6.92 -28.45
CA PRO A 310 5.14 7.81 -28.63
C PRO A 310 4.92 9.28 -28.25
N SER A 311 3.71 9.66 -27.87
CA SER A 311 3.38 11.05 -27.48
C SER A 311 3.77 11.37 -26.04
N THR A 312 4.10 10.37 -25.23
CA THR A 312 4.41 10.56 -23.80
C THR A 312 5.63 9.76 -23.35
N CYS A 313 6.35 10.30 -22.37
CA CYS A 313 7.38 9.61 -21.59
C CYS A 313 6.90 9.33 -20.15
N GLY A 314 5.63 9.55 -19.85
CA GLY A 314 5.13 9.54 -18.46
C GLY A 314 5.30 10.89 -17.76
N ILE A 315 5.05 10.90 -16.45
CA ILE A 315 4.94 12.13 -15.66
C ILE A 315 5.80 12.00 -14.39
N PRO A 316 6.86 12.81 -14.24
CA PRO A 316 7.56 12.89 -12.96
C PRO A 316 6.70 13.67 -11.96
N VAL A 317 6.56 13.19 -10.73
CA VAL A 317 5.76 13.86 -9.68
C VAL A 317 6.45 15.13 -9.21
N TYR A 318 7.77 15.13 -9.13
CA TYR A 318 8.56 16.28 -8.66
C TYR A 318 9.65 16.69 -9.64
N SER A 319 10.05 17.96 -9.56
CA SER A 319 11.24 18.46 -10.24
C SER A 319 12.53 17.89 -9.61
N GLN A 320 13.68 18.02 -10.29
CA GLN A 320 14.97 17.63 -9.73
C GLN A 320 15.30 18.46 -8.47
N GLU A 321 14.97 19.73 -8.48
CA GLU A 321 15.21 20.66 -7.37
C GLU A 321 14.44 20.21 -6.12
N THR A 322 13.17 19.81 -6.26
CA THR A 322 12.37 19.30 -5.15
C THR A 322 12.94 18.00 -4.57
N PHE A 323 13.37 17.08 -5.44
CA PHE A 323 14.08 15.87 -4.97
C PHE A 323 15.36 16.23 -4.22
N ASP A 324 16.18 17.14 -4.76
CA ASP A 324 17.43 17.57 -4.14
C ASP A 324 17.18 18.17 -2.74
N GLU A 325 16.16 19.02 -2.61
CA GLU A 325 15.80 19.65 -1.36
C GLU A 325 15.28 18.67 -0.31
N MET A 326 14.28 17.85 -0.66
CA MET A 326 13.65 16.94 0.31
C MET A 326 14.57 15.78 0.69
N ILE A 327 15.25 15.16 -0.27
CA ILE A 327 16.20 14.08 -0.02
C ILE A 327 17.41 14.60 0.76
N GLY A 328 17.95 15.77 0.37
CA GLY A 328 19.07 16.40 1.06
C GLY A 328 18.73 16.74 2.52
N TYR A 329 17.54 17.28 2.77
CA TYR A 329 17.07 17.57 4.11
C TYR A 329 16.90 16.29 4.95
N ALA A 330 16.20 15.28 4.44
CA ALA A 330 16.02 14.01 5.14
C ALA A 330 17.36 13.35 5.45
N HIS A 331 18.27 13.29 4.46
CA HIS A 331 19.59 12.71 4.61
C HIS A 331 20.42 13.40 5.70
N SER A 332 20.45 14.75 5.72
CA SER A 332 21.20 15.54 6.72
C SER A 332 20.63 15.41 8.14
N HIS A 333 19.37 14.97 8.30
CA HIS A 333 18.70 14.76 9.59
C HIS A 333 18.56 13.27 9.95
N ASN A 334 19.47 12.42 9.49
CA ASN A 334 19.54 10.99 9.78
C ASN A 334 18.31 10.18 9.35
N MET A 335 17.50 10.68 8.43
CA MET A 335 16.44 9.91 7.83
C MET A 335 16.95 9.07 6.64
N GLN A 336 16.41 7.88 6.48
CA GLN A 336 16.44 7.15 5.23
C GLN A 336 15.45 7.80 4.25
N VAL A 337 15.56 7.47 2.96
CA VAL A 337 14.51 7.72 1.98
C VAL A 337 14.11 6.41 1.30
N ALA A 338 12.83 6.27 0.98
CA ALA A 338 12.28 5.17 0.19
C ALA A 338 11.37 5.78 -0.88
N ILE A 339 11.82 5.75 -2.13
CA ILE A 339 11.18 6.51 -3.19
C ILE A 339 10.63 5.57 -4.25
N HIS A 340 9.33 5.74 -4.55
CA HIS A 340 8.66 5.04 -5.63
C HIS A 340 9.32 5.38 -6.97
N SER A 341 9.68 4.36 -7.72
CA SER A 341 10.30 4.49 -9.03
C SER A 341 9.96 3.30 -9.91
N ILE A 342 9.12 3.53 -10.90
CA ILE A 342 8.76 2.53 -11.91
C ILE A 342 9.57 2.77 -13.19
N GLY A 343 9.63 4.02 -13.66
CA GLY A 343 10.35 4.36 -14.88
C GLY A 343 11.85 4.54 -14.70
N ASP A 344 12.60 4.23 -15.75
CA ASP A 344 14.05 4.44 -15.78
C ASP A 344 14.46 5.91 -15.80
N GLY A 345 13.59 6.81 -16.29
CA GLY A 345 13.86 8.25 -16.31
C GLY A 345 13.78 8.88 -14.91
N ILE A 346 12.83 8.44 -14.08
CA ILE A 346 12.72 8.96 -12.71
C ILE A 346 13.84 8.41 -11.82
N LEU A 347 14.27 7.17 -12.04
CA LEU A 347 15.35 6.56 -11.28
C LEU A 347 16.65 7.39 -11.38
N ASP A 348 16.93 7.99 -12.53
CA ASP A 348 18.08 8.90 -12.69
C ASP A 348 17.97 10.11 -11.78
N ARG A 349 16.79 10.76 -11.74
CA ARG A 349 16.58 11.95 -10.90
C ARG A 349 16.74 11.63 -9.41
N ILE A 350 16.18 10.52 -8.97
CA ILE A 350 16.26 10.06 -7.58
C ILE A 350 17.73 9.78 -7.21
N MET A 351 18.44 9.03 -8.05
CA MET A 351 19.86 8.73 -7.80
C MET A 351 20.76 9.97 -7.84
N ASN A 352 20.44 10.96 -8.69
CA ASN A 352 21.15 12.25 -8.71
C ASN A 352 21.03 12.97 -7.38
N ALA A 353 19.80 13.06 -6.83
CA ALA A 353 19.56 13.71 -5.55
C ALA A 353 20.22 12.96 -4.38
N ILE A 354 20.16 11.63 -4.36
CA ILE A 354 20.81 10.82 -3.32
C ILE A 354 22.35 10.96 -3.39
N GLU A 355 22.93 10.90 -4.59
CA GLU A 355 24.39 11.06 -4.78
C GLU A 355 24.85 12.45 -4.36
N LYS A 356 24.08 13.49 -4.68
CA LYS A 356 24.34 14.87 -4.22
C LYS A 356 24.30 14.96 -2.71
N ALA A 357 23.26 14.47 -2.06
CA ALA A 357 23.11 14.47 -0.61
C ALA A 357 24.26 13.73 0.09
N GLN A 358 24.65 12.56 -0.46
CA GLN A 358 25.75 11.75 0.05
C GLN A 358 27.13 12.42 -0.13
N ASN A 359 27.34 13.18 -1.21
CA ASN A 359 28.56 13.95 -1.42
C ASN A 359 28.64 15.17 -0.50
N GLU A 360 27.53 15.84 -0.23
CA GLU A 360 27.45 17.00 0.65
C GLU A 360 27.57 16.62 2.14
N ASN A 361 26.99 15.49 2.54
CA ASN A 361 26.98 14.98 3.91
C ASN A 361 27.18 13.45 3.94
N PRO A 362 28.43 12.93 3.85
CA PRO A 362 28.66 11.49 3.75
C PRO A 362 28.15 10.70 4.95
N ARG A 363 27.35 9.64 4.68
CA ARG A 363 26.88 8.67 5.67
C ARG A 363 27.27 7.27 5.25
N VAL A 364 27.88 6.49 6.14
CA VAL A 364 28.43 5.15 5.85
C VAL A 364 27.30 4.15 5.54
N ASP A 365 26.19 4.21 6.28
CA ASP A 365 25.07 3.28 6.17
C ASP A 365 23.73 4.06 6.16
N ALA A 366 23.51 4.79 5.07
CA ALA A 366 22.29 5.60 4.93
C ALA A 366 21.05 4.78 4.59
N ARG A 367 21.21 3.58 3.98
CA ARG A 367 20.16 2.63 3.59
C ARG A 367 19.02 3.24 2.78
N HIS A 368 19.34 4.21 1.92
CA HIS A 368 18.35 4.76 1.01
C HIS A 368 17.82 3.69 0.06
N GLY A 369 16.55 3.73 -0.27
CA GLY A 369 15.92 2.68 -1.05
C GLY A 369 15.05 3.17 -2.20
N ILE A 370 14.90 2.30 -3.18
CA ILE A 370 14.05 2.46 -4.35
C ILE A 370 12.92 1.44 -4.24
N ILE A 371 11.69 1.93 -4.25
CA ILE A 371 10.49 1.08 -4.24
C ILE A 371 10.12 0.76 -5.68
N HIS A 372 9.71 -0.46 -5.96
CA HIS A 372 9.39 -1.07 -7.24
C HIS A 372 10.62 -1.35 -8.08
N CYS A 373 11.36 -0.34 -8.54
CA CYS A 373 12.55 -0.51 -9.39
C CYS A 373 12.26 -1.39 -10.61
N GLN A 374 11.13 -1.13 -11.30
CA GLN A 374 10.62 -2.03 -12.34
C GLN A 374 11.39 -1.93 -13.64
N ILE A 375 11.41 -0.74 -14.24
CA ILE A 375 12.13 -0.50 -15.51
C ILE A 375 13.46 0.14 -15.20
N THR A 376 14.52 -0.55 -15.59
CA THR A 376 15.90 -0.14 -15.28
C THR A 376 16.81 -0.32 -16.48
N ARG A 377 17.90 0.43 -16.53
CA ARG A 377 19.00 0.25 -17.49
C ARG A 377 20.21 -0.41 -16.79
N PRO A 378 21.07 -1.12 -17.53
CA PRO A 378 22.25 -1.75 -16.94
C PRO A 378 23.18 -0.80 -16.17
N ASP A 379 23.37 0.44 -16.67
CA ASP A 379 24.17 1.48 -16.01
C ASP A 379 23.56 1.91 -14.65
N GLN A 380 22.24 1.92 -14.55
CA GLN A 380 21.53 2.25 -13.30
C GLN A 380 21.71 1.16 -12.25
N LEU A 381 21.73 -0.12 -12.65
CA LEU A 381 21.97 -1.22 -11.70
C LEU A 381 23.37 -1.13 -11.08
N ASP A 382 24.38 -0.75 -11.88
CA ASP A 382 25.74 -0.50 -11.38
C ASP A 382 25.81 0.70 -10.45
N ARG A 383 25.07 1.76 -10.80
CA ARG A 383 24.99 2.98 -9.97
C ARG A 383 24.28 2.72 -8.64
N MET A 384 23.21 1.93 -8.62
CA MET A 384 22.52 1.52 -7.38
C MET A 384 23.47 0.78 -6.43
N ALA A 385 24.25 -0.17 -6.96
CA ALA A 385 25.25 -0.89 -6.18
C ALA A 385 26.33 0.05 -5.63
N LYS A 386 26.86 0.96 -6.45
CA LYS A 386 27.87 1.95 -6.04
C LYS A 386 27.37 2.89 -4.95
N LEU A 387 26.10 3.30 -5.01
CA LEU A 387 25.47 4.17 -4.03
C LEU A 387 24.96 3.42 -2.79
N ASN A 388 25.16 2.11 -2.71
CA ASN A 388 24.68 1.23 -1.65
C ASN A 388 23.18 1.41 -1.39
N LEU A 389 22.37 1.45 -2.45
CA LEU A 389 20.92 1.57 -2.36
C LEU A 389 20.28 0.22 -2.05
N HIS A 390 19.10 0.27 -1.40
CA HIS A 390 18.23 -0.88 -1.24
C HIS A 390 17.17 -0.90 -2.34
N CYS A 391 16.64 -2.09 -2.66
CA CYS A 391 15.51 -2.26 -3.56
C CYS A 391 14.36 -2.91 -2.79
N TYR A 392 13.20 -2.27 -2.79
CA TYR A 392 11.94 -2.81 -2.25
C TYR A 392 11.11 -3.32 -3.43
N ALA A 393 11.33 -4.56 -3.81
CA ALA A 393 10.74 -5.21 -4.97
C ALA A 393 9.29 -5.65 -4.70
N GLN A 394 8.49 -5.76 -5.75
CA GLN A 394 7.18 -6.40 -5.74
C GLN A 394 7.17 -7.48 -6.81
N THR A 395 7.68 -8.67 -6.48
CA THR A 395 7.75 -9.77 -7.45
C THR A 395 6.38 -10.26 -7.88
N ILE A 396 5.36 -10.07 -7.04
CA ILE A 396 3.98 -10.42 -7.36
C ILE A 396 3.43 -9.66 -8.58
N PHE A 397 3.92 -8.46 -8.85
CA PHE A 397 3.50 -7.66 -10.02
C PHE A 397 3.84 -8.33 -11.36
N LEU A 398 4.82 -9.24 -11.38
CA LEU A 398 5.20 -9.96 -12.59
C LEU A 398 4.05 -10.80 -13.16
N ASP A 399 3.12 -11.28 -12.34
CA ASP A 399 1.97 -12.06 -12.82
C ASP A 399 1.08 -11.26 -13.79
N TYR A 400 0.95 -9.96 -13.55
CA TYR A 400 0.20 -9.07 -14.41
C TYR A 400 1.07 -8.37 -15.45
N ASP A 401 2.17 -7.75 -15.03
CA ASP A 401 2.96 -6.85 -15.87
C ASP A 401 3.70 -7.55 -17.00
N ILE A 402 4.01 -8.84 -16.86
CA ILE A 402 4.61 -9.64 -17.94
C ILE A 402 3.75 -9.61 -19.22
N LYS A 403 2.45 -9.37 -19.09
CA LYS A 403 1.47 -9.34 -20.21
C LYS A 403 1.50 -8.00 -20.96
N ILE A 404 2.03 -6.94 -20.35
CA ILE A 404 1.94 -5.57 -20.90
C ILE A 404 3.30 -4.90 -21.09
N VAL A 405 4.35 -5.35 -20.40
CA VAL A 405 5.64 -4.64 -20.36
C VAL A 405 6.26 -4.48 -21.73
N GLU A 406 6.23 -5.50 -22.58
CA GLU A 406 6.80 -5.45 -23.94
C GLU A 406 6.07 -4.42 -24.82
N ASP A 407 4.74 -4.36 -24.73
CA ASP A 407 3.95 -3.36 -25.45
C ASP A 407 4.27 -1.94 -24.98
N ARG A 408 4.46 -1.75 -23.65
CA ARG A 408 4.69 -0.44 -23.05
C ARG A 408 6.07 0.12 -23.34
N VAL A 409 7.12 -0.68 -23.21
CA VAL A 409 8.51 -0.17 -23.25
C VAL A 409 9.34 -0.74 -24.39
N GLY A 410 8.79 -1.65 -25.18
CA GLY A 410 9.47 -2.35 -26.25
C GLY A 410 10.32 -3.52 -25.74
N LYS A 411 10.64 -4.43 -26.64
CA LYS A 411 11.28 -5.70 -26.33
C LYS A 411 12.64 -5.58 -25.61
N GLU A 412 13.44 -4.60 -25.98
CA GLU A 412 14.77 -4.41 -25.40
C GLU A 412 14.69 -3.99 -23.92
N LYS A 413 13.88 -2.97 -23.60
CA LYS A 413 13.66 -2.54 -22.22
C LYS A 413 12.90 -3.57 -21.39
N ALA A 414 11.91 -4.25 -21.98
CA ALA A 414 11.21 -5.33 -21.32
C ALA A 414 12.16 -6.45 -20.86
N ALA A 415 13.12 -6.83 -21.69
CA ALA A 415 14.14 -7.83 -21.34
C ALA A 415 15.09 -7.37 -20.21
N SER A 416 15.16 -6.07 -19.92
CA SER A 416 15.95 -5.48 -18.83
C SER A 416 15.07 -4.90 -17.71
N SER A 417 13.81 -5.30 -17.58
CA SER A 417 12.93 -4.95 -16.48
C SER A 417 12.97 -5.99 -15.36
N TYR A 418 12.51 -5.61 -14.16
CA TYR A 418 12.43 -6.51 -12.99
C TYR A 418 13.74 -7.23 -12.67
N ASN A 419 14.86 -6.53 -12.76
CA ASN A 419 16.21 -7.08 -12.66
C ASN A 419 16.66 -7.39 -11.22
N PHE A 420 15.76 -7.84 -10.35
CA PHE A 420 16.01 -8.06 -8.92
C PHE A 420 17.17 -9.04 -8.67
N LYS A 421 17.21 -10.15 -9.40
CA LYS A 421 18.33 -11.11 -9.31
C LYS A 421 19.68 -10.50 -9.72
N THR A 422 19.68 -9.61 -10.71
CA THR A 422 20.90 -8.91 -11.13
C THR A 422 21.36 -7.92 -10.08
N LEU A 423 20.42 -7.18 -9.45
CA LEU A 423 20.72 -6.30 -8.31
C LEU A 423 21.33 -7.07 -7.15
N MET A 424 20.76 -8.21 -6.76
CA MET A 424 21.32 -9.09 -5.71
C MET A 424 22.74 -9.54 -6.05
N LYS A 425 23.00 -9.95 -7.30
CA LYS A 425 24.36 -10.34 -7.74
C LYS A 425 25.36 -9.20 -7.71
N LYS A 426 24.91 -7.95 -7.82
CA LYS A 426 25.73 -6.74 -7.69
C LYS A 426 25.90 -6.28 -6.24
N GLY A 427 25.34 -7.01 -5.27
CA GLY A 427 25.44 -6.71 -3.84
C GLY A 427 24.39 -5.72 -3.32
N VAL A 428 23.39 -5.38 -4.12
CA VAL A 428 22.24 -4.56 -3.67
C VAL A 428 21.35 -5.42 -2.77
N HIS A 429 20.96 -4.88 -1.62
CA HIS A 429 19.97 -5.50 -0.77
C HIS A 429 18.59 -5.39 -1.42
N VAL A 430 18.00 -6.54 -1.75
CA VAL A 430 16.67 -6.64 -2.32
C VAL A 430 15.75 -7.29 -1.30
N SER A 431 14.67 -6.62 -0.93
CA SER A 431 13.57 -7.14 -0.13
C SER A 431 12.31 -7.19 -0.97
N ASN A 432 11.35 -8.02 -0.56
CA ASN A 432 10.09 -8.18 -1.29
C ASN A 432 8.91 -7.65 -0.46
N GLY A 433 7.96 -7.02 -1.12
CA GLY A 433 6.71 -6.52 -0.58
C GLY A 433 5.55 -6.80 -1.52
N SER A 434 4.34 -6.57 -1.07
CA SER A 434 3.12 -6.77 -1.86
C SER A 434 2.59 -5.51 -2.52
N ASP A 435 2.88 -4.35 -1.93
CA ASP A 435 2.20 -3.08 -2.23
C ASP A 435 0.68 -3.16 -1.95
N CYS A 436 0.28 -4.06 -1.02
CA CYS A 436 -1.13 -4.22 -0.65
C CYS A 436 -1.76 -2.88 -0.21
N PRO A 437 -2.95 -2.53 -0.69
CA PRO A 437 -3.95 -3.34 -1.39
C PRO A 437 -3.89 -3.31 -2.94
N VAL A 438 -2.77 -2.91 -3.55
CA VAL A 438 -2.61 -3.02 -5.02
C VAL A 438 -2.62 -4.49 -5.41
N GLU A 439 -1.87 -5.32 -4.69
CA GLU A 439 -1.94 -6.78 -4.74
C GLU A 439 -2.23 -7.34 -3.34
N LEU A 440 -2.67 -8.59 -3.26
CA LEU A 440 -2.82 -9.26 -1.97
C LEU A 440 -1.46 -9.45 -1.29
N PRO A 441 -1.38 -9.43 0.07
CA PRO A 441 -0.12 -9.65 0.80
C PRO A 441 0.29 -11.13 0.78
N ASN A 442 0.18 -11.77 -0.40
CA ASN A 442 0.44 -13.18 -0.63
C ASN A 442 1.93 -13.42 -0.86
N VAL A 443 2.68 -13.57 0.24
CA VAL A 443 4.14 -13.78 0.20
C VAL A 443 4.52 -15.01 -0.62
N LEU A 444 3.78 -16.12 -0.50
CA LEU A 444 4.06 -17.34 -1.26
C LEU A 444 3.82 -17.15 -2.75
N GLY A 445 2.78 -16.40 -3.14
CA GLY A 445 2.55 -15.98 -4.52
C GLY A 445 3.71 -15.12 -5.05
N GLY A 446 4.16 -14.14 -4.27
CA GLY A 446 5.31 -13.33 -4.61
C GLY A 446 6.61 -14.15 -4.77
N MET A 447 6.84 -15.15 -3.93
CA MET A 447 7.97 -16.08 -4.06
C MET A 447 7.86 -16.93 -5.35
N GLN A 448 6.65 -17.33 -5.74
CA GLN A 448 6.44 -18.07 -6.98
C GLN A 448 6.75 -17.23 -8.22
N CYS A 449 6.51 -15.92 -8.17
CA CYS A 449 6.80 -14.97 -9.25
C CYS A 449 8.29 -14.57 -9.33
N ALA A 450 9.11 -14.84 -8.29
CA ALA A 450 10.52 -14.48 -8.21
C ALA A 450 11.42 -15.49 -8.92
#